data_aed584de0c35cc643d92895b5814d15b
#
_entry.id   aed584de0c35cc643d92895b5814d15b
#
_cell.length_a   1.000
_cell.length_b   1.000
_cell.length_c   1.000
_cell.angle_alpha   90.00
_cell.angle_beta   90.00
_cell.angle_gamma   90.00
#
_symmetry.space_group_name_H-M   'P 1'
#
loop_
_entity.id
_entity.type
_entity.pdbx_description
1 polymer ?
#
loop_
_entity_poly.entity_id
_entity_poly.type
_entity_poly.pdbx_seq_one_letter_code
_entity_poly.pdbx_strand_id
1 'polypeptide(L)'
;TGKLEASLGVVLILTVSALPVLSLVVVFGGIGLGGLLLMAGGLLLTGIFVGSIGIFCSVVFKRTTLATVLSYVIVVFLVVGICACTGLAYYAGLLQQEMTAAYQQIDVGGVIYLLLFNPFTSFAGIISRQLGNGREMEQLCYLLGNYGQNPLIHYLPEASAVLQLLISAVLLVTAGRKLNPLNK
;
A
#
# COMPACT_ATOMS: atom_id res chain seq x y z
N THR A 1 0.89 25.89 2.86
CA THR A 1 -0.03 25.39 1.81
C THR A 1 0.74 25.10 0.52
N GLY A 2 1.61 26.00 0.00
CA GLY A 2 2.26 25.84 -1.29
C GLY A 2 3.07 24.56 -1.53
N LYS A 3 3.75 24.00 -0.50
CA LYS A 3 4.47 22.74 -0.63
C LYS A 3 3.52 21.54 -0.82
N LEU A 4 2.36 21.60 -0.19
CA LEU A 4 1.32 20.56 -0.30
C LEU A 4 0.66 20.61 -1.68
N GLU A 5 0.35 21.81 -2.18
CA GLU A 5 -0.20 22.02 -3.51
C GLU A 5 0.77 21.56 -4.60
N ALA A 6 2.06 21.91 -4.47
CA ALA A 6 3.09 21.45 -5.40
C ALA A 6 3.25 19.91 -5.39
N SER A 7 3.24 19.27 -4.22
CA SER A 7 3.33 17.82 -4.12
C SER A 7 2.11 17.11 -4.72
N LEU A 8 0.90 17.61 -4.45
CA LEU A 8 -0.33 17.07 -5.05
C LEU A 8 -0.36 17.30 -6.56
N GLY A 9 0.13 18.46 -7.03
CA GLY A 9 0.26 18.75 -8.45
C GLY A 9 1.16 17.74 -9.18
N VAL A 10 2.30 17.39 -8.60
CA VAL A 10 3.20 16.37 -9.16
C VAL A 10 2.52 14.99 -9.21
N VAL A 11 1.82 14.59 -8.15
CA VAL A 11 1.09 13.31 -8.11
C VAL A 11 -0.01 13.28 -9.18
N LEU A 12 -0.74 14.38 -9.35
CA LEU A 12 -1.77 14.52 -10.40
C LEU A 12 -1.15 14.40 -11.80
N ILE A 13 -0.06 15.13 -12.07
CA ILE A 13 0.62 15.08 -13.38
C ILE A 13 1.11 13.66 -13.67
N LEU A 14 1.73 12.98 -12.69
CA LEU A 14 2.17 11.59 -12.84
C LEU A 14 1.00 10.65 -13.11
N THR A 15 -0.12 10.83 -12.41
CA THR A 15 -1.33 10.02 -12.64
C THR A 15 -1.91 10.26 -14.03
N VAL A 16 -2.00 11.52 -14.47
CA VAL A 16 -2.47 11.87 -15.80
C VAL A 16 -1.54 11.32 -16.88
N SER A 17 -0.21 11.38 -16.68
CA SER A 17 0.76 10.81 -17.63
C SER A 17 0.72 9.28 -17.69
N ALA A 18 0.24 8.62 -16.65
CA ALA A 18 0.01 7.16 -16.65
C ALA A 18 -1.28 6.74 -17.38
N LEU A 19 -2.25 7.66 -17.55
CA LEU A 19 -3.54 7.35 -18.21
C LEU A 19 -3.40 6.78 -19.63
N PRO A 20 -2.51 7.29 -20.52
CA PRO A 20 -2.33 6.70 -21.85
C PRO A 20 -1.88 5.24 -21.80
N VAL A 21 -1.00 4.89 -20.85
CA VAL A 21 -0.53 3.51 -20.67
C VAL A 21 -1.67 2.65 -20.13
N LEU A 22 -2.43 3.15 -19.17
CA LEU A 22 -3.60 2.46 -18.64
C LEU A 22 -4.70 2.29 -19.69
N SER A 23 -4.86 3.24 -20.62
CA SER A 23 -5.83 3.12 -21.72
C SER A 23 -5.50 1.98 -22.69
N LEU A 24 -4.23 1.68 -22.90
CA LEU A 24 -3.81 0.51 -23.67
C LEU A 24 -4.27 -0.80 -23.00
N VAL A 25 -4.22 -0.86 -21.66
CA VAL A 25 -4.71 -2.02 -20.91
C VAL A 25 -6.23 -2.19 -21.07
N VAL A 26 -6.98 -1.10 -21.20
CA VAL A 26 -8.43 -1.15 -21.50
C VAL A 26 -8.68 -1.73 -22.89
N VAL A 27 -7.95 -1.25 -23.89
CA VAL A 27 -8.14 -1.67 -25.28
C VAL A 27 -7.75 -3.13 -25.51
N PHE A 28 -6.62 -3.56 -24.94
CA PHE A 28 -6.09 -4.92 -25.13
C PHE A 28 -6.50 -5.90 -24.03
N GLY A 29 -6.78 -5.42 -22.84
CA GLY A 29 -7.08 -6.24 -21.65
C GLY A 29 -8.57 -6.47 -21.38
N GLY A 30 -9.47 -5.86 -22.15
CA GLY A 30 -10.92 -6.01 -21.96
C GLY A 30 -11.46 -5.37 -20.66
N ILE A 31 -10.70 -4.48 -20.04
CA ILE A 31 -11.08 -3.80 -18.80
C ILE A 31 -12.01 -2.63 -19.16
N GLY A 32 -13.17 -2.56 -18.49
CA GLY A 32 -14.09 -1.44 -18.69
C GLY A 32 -13.58 -0.11 -18.13
N LEU A 33 -14.20 1.00 -18.55
CA LEU A 33 -13.88 2.36 -18.04
C LEU A 33 -13.92 2.46 -16.50
N GLY A 34 -14.82 1.73 -15.84
CA GLY A 34 -14.88 1.67 -14.38
C GLY A 34 -13.61 1.09 -13.76
N GLY A 35 -13.03 0.07 -14.37
CA GLY A 35 -11.76 -0.52 -13.95
C GLY A 35 -10.60 0.45 -14.09
N LEU A 36 -10.56 1.21 -15.20
CA LEU A 36 -9.57 2.26 -15.41
C LEU A 36 -9.63 3.34 -14.31
N LEU A 37 -10.83 3.80 -13.97
CA LEU A 37 -11.04 4.79 -12.93
C LEU A 37 -10.61 4.27 -11.54
N LEU A 38 -10.88 3.00 -11.26
CA LEU A 38 -10.43 2.36 -10.02
C LEU A 38 -8.90 2.26 -9.95
N MET A 39 -8.24 1.89 -11.04
CA MET A 39 -6.77 1.86 -11.12
C MET A 39 -6.16 3.26 -10.92
N ALA A 40 -6.71 4.27 -11.61
CA ALA A 40 -6.27 5.65 -11.43
C ALA A 40 -6.50 6.14 -9.99
N GLY A 41 -7.64 5.80 -9.39
CA GLY A 41 -7.94 6.07 -7.98
C GLY A 41 -6.95 5.40 -7.02
N GLY A 42 -6.57 4.16 -7.28
CA GLY A 42 -5.55 3.43 -6.51
C GLY A 42 -4.16 4.07 -6.59
N LEU A 43 -3.77 4.53 -7.79
CA LEU A 43 -2.52 5.27 -7.96
C LEU A 43 -2.53 6.60 -7.19
N LEU A 44 -3.64 7.35 -7.25
CA LEU A 44 -3.80 8.58 -6.49
C LEU A 44 -3.75 8.33 -4.99
N LEU A 45 -4.43 7.30 -4.50
CA LEU A 45 -4.42 6.90 -3.10
C LEU A 45 -2.99 6.62 -2.61
N THR A 46 -2.26 5.77 -3.34
CA THR A 46 -0.87 5.44 -3.04
C THR A 46 0.02 6.67 -3.09
N GLY A 47 -0.17 7.55 -4.09
CA GLY A 47 0.57 8.80 -4.23
C GLY A 47 0.32 9.77 -3.06
N ILE A 48 -0.93 9.91 -2.61
CA ILE A 48 -1.30 10.73 -1.45
C ILE A 48 -0.65 10.16 -0.18
N PHE A 49 -0.68 8.85 0.00
CA PHE A 49 -0.10 8.18 1.16
C PHE A 49 1.42 8.41 1.23
N VAL A 50 2.14 8.10 0.16
CA VAL A 50 3.59 8.30 0.09
C VAL A 50 3.95 9.78 0.20
N GLY A 51 3.19 10.66 -0.48
CA GLY A 51 3.36 12.10 -0.41
C GLY A 51 3.17 12.66 1.01
N SER A 52 2.19 12.15 1.76
CA SER A 52 1.95 12.55 3.16
C SER A 52 3.13 12.20 4.08
N ILE A 53 3.76 11.04 3.87
CA ILE A 53 5.00 10.65 4.58
C ILE A 53 6.12 11.63 4.27
N GLY A 54 6.33 11.97 3.00
CA GLY A 54 7.35 12.94 2.58
C GLY A 54 7.15 14.32 3.19
N ILE A 55 5.91 14.82 3.18
CA ILE A 55 5.56 16.12 3.79
C ILE A 55 5.80 16.09 5.29
N PHE A 56 5.34 15.04 5.98
CA PHE A 56 5.55 14.88 7.41
C PHE A 56 7.04 14.88 7.76
N CYS A 57 7.86 14.09 7.06
CA CYS A 57 9.31 14.08 7.24
C CYS A 57 9.93 15.46 7.00
N SER A 58 9.50 16.18 5.96
CA SER A 58 10.00 17.52 5.65
C SER A 58 9.66 18.56 6.73
N VAL A 59 8.55 18.38 7.46
CA VAL A 59 8.15 19.27 8.57
C VAL A 59 8.85 18.92 9.88
N VAL A 60 9.11 17.63 10.10
CA VAL A 60 9.75 17.16 11.35
C VAL A 60 11.25 17.44 11.34
N PHE A 61 11.92 17.21 10.23
CA PHE A 61 13.38 17.35 10.12
C PHE A 61 13.77 18.69 9.52
N LYS A 62 14.64 19.42 10.24
CA LYS A 62 15.15 20.75 9.81
C LYS A 62 16.09 20.67 8.60
N ARG A 63 16.76 19.51 8.41
CA ARG A 63 17.71 19.29 7.29
C ARG A 63 16.98 18.59 6.15
N THR A 64 16.95 19.21 4.97
CA THR A 64 16.26 18.67 3.79
C THR A 64 16.79 17.31 3.36
N THR A 65 18.10 17.12 3.37
CA THR A 65 18.73 15.83 3.02
C THR A 65 18.29 14.71 3.95
N LEU A 66 18.24 14.96 5.26
CA LEU A 66 17.81 13.96 6.23
C LEU A 66 16.32 13.61 6.07
N ALA A 67 15.48 14.62 5.82
CA ALA A 67 14.06 14.42 5.58
C ALA A 67 13.80 13.55 4.34
N THR A 68 14.54 13.81 3.27
CA THR A 68 14.40 13.04 2.01
C THR A 68 14.88 11.61 2.19
N VAL A 69 16.06 11.38 2.75
CA VAL A 69 16.58 10.03 2.99
C VAL A 69 15.63 9.24 3.89
N LEU A 70 15.16 9.83 4.97
CA LEU A 70 14.28 9.14 5.91
C LEU A 70 12.91 8.80 5.28
N SER A 71 12.35 9.69 4.46
CA SER A 71 11.10 9.40 3.75
C SER A 71 11.26 8.22 2.78
N TYR A 72 12.37 8.14 2.04
CA TYR A 72 12.65 6.98 1.19
C TYR A 72 12.84 5.70 2.00
N VAL A 73 13.58 5.74 3.10
CA VAL A 73 13.77 4.57 3.98
C VAL A 73 12.44 4.06 4.51
N ILE A 74 11.55 4.96 4.98
CA ILE A 74 10.22 4.57 5.47
C ILE A 74 9.40 3.92 4.34
N VAL A 75 9.36 4.53 3.15
CA VAL A 75 8.58 3.99 2.03
C VAL A 75 9.12 2.63 1.58
N VAL A 76 10.44 2.50 1.43
CA VAL A 76 11.08 1.22 1.08
C VAL A 76 10.80 0.16 2.13
N PHE A 77 10.86 0.50 3.42
CA PHE A 77 10.53 -0.43 4.50
C PHE A 77 9.05 -0.85 4.45
N LEU A 78 8.12 0.07 4.21
CA LEU A 78 6.70 -0.25 4.09
C LEU A 78 6.38 -1.14 2.88
N VAL A 79 7.06 -0.94 1.75
CA VAL A 79 6.80 -1.73 0.53
C VAL A 79 7.61 -3.03 0.56
N VAL A 80 8.93 -2.93 0.62
CA VAL A 80 9.83 -4.08 0.47
C VAL A 80 10.00 -4.83 1.79
N GLY A 81 10.16 -4.10 2.91
CA GLY A 81 10.38 -4.69 4.23
C GLY A 81 9.20 -5.54 4.69
N ILE A 82 7.98 -5.05 4.51
CA ILE A 82 6.77 -5.82 4.86
C ILE A 82 6.63 -7.06 3.97
N CYS A 83 6.84 -6.92 2.65
CA CYS A 83 6.82 -8.07 1.75
C CYS A 83 7.91 -9.10 2.10
N ALA A 84 9.11 -8.65 2.47
CA ALA A 84 10.18 -9.54 2.91
C ALA A 84 9.82 -10.25 4.22
N CYS A 85 9.24 -9.54 5.19
CA CYS A 85 8.81 -10.14 6.46
C CYS A 85 7.75 -11.22 6.24
N THR A 86 6.75 -10.97 5.39
CA THR A 86 5.70 -11.95 5.08
C THR A 86 6.26 -13.14 4.30
N GLY A 87 7.17 -12.90 3.35
CA GLY A 87 7.86 -13.94 2.60
C GLY A 87 8.75 -14.83 3.47
N LEU A 88 9.50 -14.24 4.41
CA LEU A 88 10.33 -14.98 5.36
C LEU A 88 9.49 -15.81 6.33
N ALA A 89 8.37 -15.28 6.81
CA ALA A 89 7.47 -16.01 7.67
C ALA A 89 6.85 -17.21 6.94
N TYR A 90 6.46 -17.05 5.68
CA TYR A 90 5.98 -18.13 4.82
C TYR A 90 7.07 -19.21 4.62
N TYR A 91 8.29 -18.78 4.30
CA TYR A 91 9.42 -19.71 4.14
C TYR A 91 9.76 -20.48 5.43
N ALA A 92 9.69 -19.80 6.58
CA ALA A 92 9.86 -20.47 7.88
C ALA A 92 8.77 -21.52 8.13
N GLY A 93 7.52 -21.25 7.74
CA GLY A 93 6.43 -22.21 7.79
C GLY A 93 6.67 -23.43 6.90
N LEU A 94 7.19 -23.24 5.68
CA LEU A 94 7.59 -24.34 4.79
C LEU A 94 8.65 -25.24 5.41
N LEU A 95 9.69 -24.66 6.00
CA LEU A 95 10.75 -25.44 6.66
C LEU A 95 10.22 -26.24 7.86
N GLN A 96 9.28 -25.71 8.63
CA GLN A 96 8.64 -26.44 9.72
C GLN A 96 7.80 -27.62 9.20
N GLN A 97 7.11 -27.44 8.10
CA GLN A 97 6.32 -28.50 7.47
C GLN A 97 7.20 -29.66 7.00
N GLU A 98 8.35 -29.38 6.37
CA GLU A 98 9.34 -30.40 5.97
C GLU A 98 9.89 -31.17 7.17
N MET A 99 10.19 -30.48 8.27
CA MET A 99 10.72 -31.13 9.48
C MET A 99 9.70 -32.00 10.22
N THR A 100 8.43 -31.68 10.13
CA THR A 100 7.38 -32.38 10.93
C THR A 100 6.68 -33.47 10.14
N ALA A 101 6.92 -33.60 8.83
CA ALA A 101 6.23 -34.53 7.90
C ALA A 101 4.68 -34.46 7.99
N ALA A 102 4.15 -33.40 8.56
CA ALA A 102 2.73 -33.17 8.70
C ALA A 102 2.29 -32.16 7.63
N TYR A 103 1.40 -32.57 6.74
CA TYR A 103 0.72 -31.66 5.80
C TYR A 103 -0.23 -30.75 6.58
N GLN A 104 0.32 -29.78 7.30
CA GLN A 104 -0.46 -28.71 7.90
C GLN A 104 -0.43 -27.49 6.99
N GLN A 105 -1.55 -26.80 6.91
CA GLN A 105 -1.66 -25.54 6.18
C GLN A 105 -0.71 -24.52 6.84
N ILE A 106 0.14 -23.88 6.04
CA ILE A 106 1.08 -22.89 6.54
C ILE A 106 0.28 -21.68 7.03
N ASP A 107 0.43 -21.34 8.29
CA ASP A 107 -0.15 -20.12 8.88
C ASP A 107 0.97 -19.17 9.24
N VAL A 108 0.99 -18.03 8.56
CA VAL A 108 1.94 -16.92 8.82
C VAL A 108 1.56 -16.16 10.10
N GLY A 109 0.42 -16.49 10.71
CA GLY A 109 -0.08 -15.87 11.92
C GLY A 109 -0.32 -14.38 11.77
N GLY A 110 0.01 -13.62 12.83
CA GLY A 110 -0.21 -12.16 12.85
C GLY A 110 0.60 -11.36 11.84
N VAL A 111 1.61 -11.94 11.20
CA VAL A 111 2.46 -11.23 10.22
C VAL A 111 1.67 -10.79 8.99
N ILE A 112 0.59 -11.49 8.63
CA ILE A 112 -0.28 -11.12 7.51
C ILE A 112 -0.91 -9.72 7.70
N TYR A 113 -1.16 -9.30 8.93
CA TYR A 113 -1.72 -7.97 9.21
C TYR A 113 -0.76 -6.83 8.91
N LEU A 114 0.55 -7.09 8.79
CA LEU A 114 1.51 -6.09 8.33
C LEU A 114 1.22 -5.63 6.89
N LEU A 115 0.61 -6.50 6.07
CA LEU A 115 0.20 -6.14 4.72
C LEU A 115 -0.83 -5.01 4.68
N LEU A 116 -1.57 -4.75 5.77
CA LEU A 116 -2.48 -3.60 5.88
C LEU A 116 -1.74 -2.26 5.75
N PHE A 117 -0.50 -2.19 6.22
CA PHE A 117 0.33 -0.98 6.15
C PHE A 117 1.07 -0.83 4.82
N ASN A 118 1.08 -1.88 4.00
CA ASN A 118 1.77 -1.86 2.72
C ASN A 118 0.89 -1.17 1.65
N PRO A 119 1.34 -0.04 1.06
CA PRO A 119 0.57 0.66 0.03
C PRO A 119 0.34 -0.19 -1.22
N PHE A 120 1.19 -1.18 -1.48
CA PHE A 120 1.05 -2.06 -2.62
C PHE A 120 -0.13 -3.04 -2.47
N THR A 121 -0.53 -3.38 -1.23
CA THR A 121 -1.62 -4.35 -0.98
C THR A 121 -2.96 -3.87 -1.52
N SER A 122 -3.32 -2.60 -1.28
CA SER A 122 -4.57 -2.03 -1.80
C SER A 122 -4.59 -1.96 -3.32
N PHE A 123 -3.47 -1.56 -3.92
CA PHE A 123 -3.32 -1.48 -5.37
C PHE A 123 -3.33 -2.86 -6.03
N ALA A 124 -2.62 -3.84 -5.46
CA ALA A 124 -2.63 -5.22 -5.91
C ALA A 124 -4.03 -5.85 -5.86
N GLY A 125 -4.82 -5.53 -4.83
CA GLY A 125 -6.21 -5.96 -4.73
C GLY A 125 -7.09 -5.40 -5.85
N ILE A 126 -6.90 -4.13 -6.22
CA ILE A 126 -7.60 -3.51 -7.36
C ILE A 126 -7.23 -4.23 -8.67
N ILE A 127 -5.94 -4.44 -8.90
CA ILE A 127 -5.44 -5.13 -10.11
C ILE A 127 -5.98 -6.57 -10.18
N SER A 128 -5.88 -7.33 -9.10
CA SER A 128 -6.35 -8.72 -9.02
C SER A 128 -7.84 -8.85 -9.36
N ARG A 129 -8.67 -7.92 -8.88
CA ARG A 129 -10.10 -7.89 -9.23
C ARG A 129 -10.38 -7.55 -10.67
N GLN A 130 -9.55 -6.71 -11.29
CA GLN A 130 -9.72 -6.30 -12.67
C GLN A 130 -9.23 -7.35 -13.68
N LEU A 131 -8.12 -8.04 -13.38
CA LEU A 131 -7.48 -9.00 -14.28
C LEU A 131 -7.88 -10.45 -14.00
N GLY A 132 -8.08 -10.83 -12.73
CA GLY A 132 -8.25 -12.22 -12.30
C GLY A 132 -9.55 -12.51 -11.52
N ASN A 133 -10.56 -11.63 -11.55
CA ASN A 133 -11.76 -11.74 -10.72
C ASN A 133 -11.47 -11.85 -9.20
N GLY A 134 -10.35 -11.32 -8.74
CA GLY A 134 -9.96 -11.32 -7.33
C GLY A 134 -9.35 -12.63 -6.81
N ARG A 135 -9.37 -13.69 -7.60
CA ARG A 135 -8.90 -15.03 -7.19
C ARG A 135 -7.43 -15.08 -6.80
N GLU A 136 -6.59 -14.30 -7.47
CA GLU A 136 -5.14 -14.29 -7.20
C GLU A 136 -4.82 -13.73 -5.82
N MET A 137 -5.49 -12.65 -5.41
CA MET A 137 -5.32 -12.10 -4.07
C MET A 137 -5.90 -13.03 -3.00
N GLU A 138 -7.00 -13.67 -3.29
CA GLU A 138 -7.63 -14.70 -2.47
C GLU A 138 -6.70 -15.90 -2.26
N GLN A 139 -6.07 -16.38 -3.33
CA GLN A 139 -5.08 -17.47 -3.26
C GLN A 139 -3.85 -17.07 -2.46
N LEU A 140 -3.33 -15.85 -2.63
CA LEU A 140 -2.22 -15.36 -1.81
C LEU A 140 -2.58 -15.31 -0.33
N CYS A 141 -3.75 -14.79 0.01
CA CYS A 141 -4.22 -14.77 1.40
C CYS A 141 -4.45 -16.19 1.94
N TYR A 142 -4.93 -17.11 1.11
CA TYR A 142 -5.11 -18.52 1.48
C TYR A 142 -3.77 -19.21 1.73
N LEU A 143 -2.75 -18.94 0.91
CA LEU A 143 -1.40 -19.48 1.09
C LEU A 143 -0.70 -18.93 2.33
N LEU A 144 -0.98 -17.69 2.69
CA LEU A 144 -0.33 -16.97 3.80
C LEU A 144 -1.02 -17.17 5.15
N GLY A 145 -2.22 -17.73 5.20
CA GLY A 145 -2.90 -17.92 6.47
C GLY A 145 -4.28 -18.56 6.38
N ASN A 146 -4.89 -18.74 7.52
CA ASN A 146 -6.14 -19.46 7.71
C ASN A 146 -7.34 -18.62 7.22
N TYR A 147 -7.54 -18.59 5.92
CA TYR A 147 -8.54 -17.76 5.23
C TYR A 147 -9.98 -17.96 5.74
N GLY A 148 -10.32 -19.20 6.13
CA GLY A 148 -11.68 -19.54 6.57
C GLY A 148 -12.07 -19.01 7.95
N GLN A 149 -11.13 -18.57 8.78
CA GLN A 149 -11.40 -18.16 10.16
C GLN A 149 -11.36 -16.64 10.38
N ASN A 150 -10.90 -15.85 9.41
CA ASN A 150 -10.62 -14.43 9.62
C ASN A 150 -11.24 -13.55 8.53
N PRO A 151 -12.40 -12.90 8.79
CA PRO A 151 -13.07 -12.06 7.79
C PRO A 151 -12.22 -10.85 7.36
N LEU A 152 -11.27 -10.39 8.21
CA LEU A 152 -10.38 -9.29 7.88
C LEU A 152 -9.45 -9.61 6.70
N ILE A 153 -9.08 -10.87 6.52
CA ILE A 153 -8.21 -11.31 5.42
C ILE A 153 -8.93 -11.17 4.07
N HIS A 154 -10.23 -11.44 4.06
CA HIS A 154 -11.06 -11.30 2.85
C HIS A 154 -11.16 -9.84 2.37
N TYR A 155 -11.20 -8.88 3.29
CA TYR A 155 -11.28 -7.45 3.00
C TYR A 155 -9.92 -6.74 3.15
N LEU A 156 -8.82 -7.47 3.10
CA LEU A 156 -7.49 -6.94 3.34
C LEU A 156 -7.11 -5.76 2.41
N PRO A 157 -7.41 -5.79 1.08
CA PRO A 157 -7.12 -4.65 0.20
C PRO A 157 -7.93 -3.40 0.55
N GLU A 158 -9.22 -3.54 0.86
CA GLU A 158 -10.09 -2.43 1.25
C GLU A 158 -9.70 -1.85 2.59
N ALA A 159 -9.44 -2.74 3.57
CA ALA A 159 -8.98 -2.33 4.89
C ALA A 159 -7.63 -1.58 4.80
N SER A 160 -6.72 -2.05 3.95
CA SER A 160 -5.46 -1.37 3.66
C SER A 160 -5.69 0.03 3.06
N ALA A 161 -6.61 0.18 2.08
CA ALA A 161 -6.94 1.46 1.47
C ALA A 161 -7.49 2.46 2.49
N VAL A 162 -8.43 2.03 3.35
CA VAL A 162 -8.99 2.85 4.42
C VAL A 162 -7.91 3.26 5.42
N LEU A 163 -7.06 2.33 5.83
CA LEU A 163 -5.97 2.59 6.76
C LEU A 163 -4.97 3.61 6.19
N GLN A 164 -4.62 3.50 4.92
CA GLN A 164 -3.74 4.45 4.23
C GLN A 164 -4.34 5.87 4.22
N LEU A 165 -5.65 6.00 3.96
CA LEU A 165 -6.34 7.29 4.02
C LEU A 165 -6.30 7.88 5.43
N LEU A 166 -6.59 7.08 6.44
CA LEU A 166 -6.57 7.52 7.84
C LEU A 166 -5.16 7.98 8.25
N ILE A 167 -4.14 7.18 7.94
CA ILE A 167 -2.74 7.55 8.26
C ILE A 167 -2.35 8.82 7.51
N SER A 168 -2.69 8.95 6.23
CA SER A 168 -2.40 10.15 5.44
C SER A 168 -3.04 11.38 6.06
N ALA A 169 -4.31 11.29 6.46
CA ALA A 169 -5.02 12.39 7.10
C ALA A 169 -4.34 12.80 8.43
N VAL A 170 -3.97 11.83 9.26
CA VAL A 170 -3.27 12.09 10.52
C VAL A 170 -1.91 12.74 10.29
N LEU A 171 -1.13 12.24 9.32
CA LEU A 171 0.18 12.81 8.99
C LEU A 171 0.07 14.25 8.47
N LEU A 172 -0.91 14.52 7.61
CA LEU A 172 -1.13 15.87 7.07
C LEU A 172 -1.63 16.85 8.14
N VAL A 173 -2.54 16.41 9.02
CA VAL A 173 -3.04 17.25 10.13
C VAL A 173 -1.92 17.56 11.11
N THR A 174 -1.11 16.57 11.48
CA THR A 174 0.04 16.77 12.39
C THR A 174 1.11 17.66 11.77
N ALA A 175 1.40 17.51 10.49
CA ALA A 175 2.29 18.40 9.73
C ALA A 175 1.73 19.82 9.70
N GLY A 176 0.44 19.99 9.42
CA GLY A 176 -0.24 21.29 9.39
C GLY A 176 -0.22 22.01 10.74
N ARG A 177 -0.50 21.28 11.83
CA ARG A 177 -0.45 21.82 13.20
C ARG A 177 0.96 22.30 13.58
N LYS A 178 1.99 21.58 13.15
CA LYS A 178 3.39 21.94 13.46
C LYS A 178 3.88 23.14 12.65
N LEU A 179 3.25 23.42 11.50
CA LEU A 179 3.54 24.59 10.67
C LEU A 179 2.76 25.85 11.11
N ASN A 180 1.73 25.71 11.93
CA ASN A 180 0.90 26.82 12.35
C ASN A 180 1.61 27.61 13.49
N PRO A 181 2.00 28.87 13.28
CA PRO A 181 2.73 29.66 14.27
C PRO A 181 1.87 30.08 15.47
N LEU A 182 0.55 29.91 15.39
CA LEU A 182 -0.39 30.30 16.46
C LEU A 182 -0.46 29.28 17.62
N ASN A 183 0.22 28.16 17.53
CA ASN A 183 0.24 27.11 18.56
C ASN A 183 1.57 27.05 19.35
N LYS A 184 2.31 28.17 19.41
CA LYS A 184 3.47 28.32 20.30
C LYS A 184 3.09 29.13 21.53
#